data_5b1a346f771e490e5f0e96cd2514333c
#
_entry.id   5b1a346f771e490e5f0e96cd2514333c
#
_cell.length_a   1.000
_cell.length_b   1.000
_cell.length_c   1.000
_cell.angle_alpha   90.00
_cell.angle_beta   90.00
_cell.angle_gamma   90.00
#
_symmetry.space_group_name_H-M   'P 1'
#
loop_
_entity.id
_entity.type
_entity.pdbx_description
1 polymer ?
#
loop_
_entity_poly.entity_id
_entity_poly.type
_entity_poly.pdbx_seq_one_letter_code
_entity_poly.pdbx_strand_id
1 'polypeptide(L)'
;GYQVIAPDLRACGDSDGDYVGMGWLDREDILRWIDFILADDPQAEIVVHGISMGAATTMMTAGEDTPENVKVFIEDCGYTSVWDVFSSELQLRFGLPEFPILYTASGVAKLRAGYTFGEASALRQVENCEKPMLFIHGTADDFIPYEMMDELYSAKPGDNKAELTADGAGHGEAMYALGDTYWDTV
;
A
#
# COMPACT_ATOMS: atom_id res chain seq x y z
N GLY A 1 20.85 -9.47 10.60
CA GLY A 1 20.42 -8.33 9.78
C GLY A 1 19.66 -8.82 8.56
N TYR A 2 18.87 -7.97 7.95
CA TYR A 2 18.06 -8.28 6.76
C TYR A 2 18.87 -8.00 5.49
N GLN A 3 18.59 -8.77 4.44
CA GLN A 3 18.87 -8.34 3.06
C GLN A 3 17.69 -7.55 2.57
N VAL A 4 17.92 -6.40 1.91
CA VAL A 4 16.86 -5.52 1.44
C VAL A 4 16.88 -5.48 -0.09
N ILE A 5 15.72 -5.70 -0.69
CA ILE A 5 15.45 -5.47 -2.10
C ILE A 5 14.40 -4.36 -2.18
N ALA A 6 14.74 -3.26 -2.81
CA ALA A 6 13.86 -2.11 -2.97
C ALA A 6 13.67 -1.82 -4.47
N PRO A 7 12.70 -2.45 -5.12
CA PRO A 7 12.42 -2.19 -6.53
C PRO A 7 11.73 -0.83 -6.71
N ASP A 8 12.07 -0.12 -7.77
CA ASP A 8 11.24 0.96 -8.27
C ASP A 8 9.92 0.38 -8.79
N LEU A 9 8.79 0.97 -8.39
CA LEU A 9 7.50 0.58 -8.92
C LEU A 9 7.41 0.88 -10.42
N ARG A 10 6.54 0.19 -11.14
CA ARG A 10 6.41 0.37 -12.60
C ARG A 10 6.18 1.82 -12.99
N ALA A 11 6.80 2.26 -14.07
CA ALA A 11 6.81 3.64 -14.57
C ALA A 11 7.35 4.68 -13.56
N CYS A 12 8.11 4.23 -12.55
CA CYS A 12 8.80 5.09 -11.58
C CYS A 12 10.30 4.80 -11.61
N GLY A 13 11.13 5.79 -11.28
CA GLY A 13 12.58 5.65 -11.21
C GLY A 13 13.18 5.10 -12.51
N ASP A 14 13.93 4.01 -12.40
CA ASP A 14 14.56 3.31 -13.54
C ASP A 14 13.71 2.14 -14.07
N SER A 15 12.53 1.88 -13.48
CA SER A 15 11.64 0.81 -13.92
C SER A 15 10.86 1.18 -15.19
N ASP A 16 10.78 0.23 -16.11
CA ASP A 16 9.97 0.35 -17.32
C ASP A 16 8.47 0.44 -16.99
N GLY A 17 7.69 0.96 -17.95
CA GLY A 17 6.23 1.03 -17.89
C GLY A 17 5.69 2.31 -18.51
N ASP A 18 4.47 2.23 -19.02
CA ASP A 18 3.78 3.38 -19.64
C ASP A 18 2.88 4.12 -18.64
N TYR A 19 2.47 3.44 -17.55
CA TYR A 19 1.53 3.96 -16.57
C TYR A 19 1.89 3.51 -15.14
N VAL A 20 1.78 4.45 -14.21
CA VAL A 20 1.87 4.18 -12.78
C VAL A 20 0.72 3.25 -12.37
N GLY A 21 1.03 2.19 -11.64
CA GLY A 21 0.09 1.14 -11.28
C GLY A 21 -0.78 1.46 -10.07
N MET A 22 -0.43 2.49 -9.28
CA MET A 22 -1.12 2.90 -8.06
C MET A 22 -1.36 1.73 -7.09
N GLY A 23 -0.39 0.84 -6.94
CA GLY A 23 -0.48 -0.38 -6.16
C GLY A 23 -1.20 -1.54 -6.89
N TRP A 24 -2.18 -1.25 -7.74
CA TRP A 24 -3.01 -2.28 -8.37
C TRP A 24 -2.26 -3.13 -9.38
N LEU A 25 -1.53 -2.50 -10.30
CA LEU A 25 -0.70 -3.24 -11.23
C LEU A 25 0.65 -3.64 -10.59
N ASP A 26 1.13 -2.82 -9.68
CA ASP A 26 2.40 -3.04 -8.97
C ASP A 26 2.38 -4.31 -8.12
N ARG A 27 1.21 -4.71 -7.56
CA ARG A 27 1.06 -5.95 -6.79
C ARG A 27 1.50 -7.19 -7.57
N GLU A 28 1.25 -7.21 -8.89
CA GLU A 28 1.68 -8.30 -9.75
C GLU A 28 3.20 -8.32 -9.94
N ASP A 29 3.85 -7.15 -9.92
CA ASP A 29 5.31 -7.06 -9.99
C ASP A 29 5.93 -7.51 -8.66
N ILE A 30 5.34 -7.15 -7.52
CA ILE A 30 5.81 -7.63 -6.22
C ILE A 30 5.72 -9.15 -6.11
N LEU A 31 4.64 -9.78 -6.60
CA LEU A 31 4.56 -11.25 -6.67
C LEU A 31 5.71 -11.86 -7.48
N ARG A 32 6.09 -11.24 -8.61
CA ARG A 32 7.24 -11.69 -9.41
C ARG A 32 8.58 -11.46 -8.71
N TRP A 33 8.72 -10.38 -7.93
CA TRP A 33 9.88 -10.17 -7.09
C TRP A 33 10.00 -11.22 -5.99
N ILE A 34 8.88 -11.61 -5.38
CA ILE A 34 8.83 -12.72 -4.43
C ILE A 34 9.30 -14.02 -5.10
N ASP A 35 8.79 -14.35 -6.29
CA ASP A 35 9.22 -15.52 -7.06
C ASP A 35 10.70 -15.46 -7.40
N PHE A 36 11.21 -14.29 -7.78
CA PHE A 36 12.63 -14.08 -8.07
C PHE A 36 13.52 -14.35 -6.85
N ILE A 37 13.14 -13.86 -5.68
CA ILE A 37 13.86 -14.11 -4.41
C ILE A 37 13.86 -15.62 -4.11
N LEU A 38 12.73 -16.27 -4.22
CA LEU A 38 12.59 -17.70 -3.90
C LEU A 38 13.26 -18.61 -4.93
N ALA A 39 13.46 -18.15 -6.16
CA ALA A 39 14.27 -18.88 -7.14
C ALA A 39 15.76 -18.89 -6.78
N ASP A 40 16.27 -17.85 -6.11
CA ASP A 40 17.64 -17.75 -5.62
C ASP A 40 17.81 -18.44 -4.26
N ASP A 41 16.90 -18.17 -3.32
CA ASP A 41 16.86 -18.79 -1.99
C ASP A 41 15.45 -19.31 -1.66
N PRO A 42 15.16 -20.61 -1.90
CA PRO A 42 13.87 -21.22 -1.59
C PRO A 42 13.51 -21.24 -0.10
N GLN A 43 14.45 -20.95 0.79
CA GLN A 43 14.23 -20.91 2.24
C GLN A 43 14.14 -19.47 2.79
N ALA A 44 14.21 -18.46 1.93
CA ALA A 44 14.09 -17.08 2.35
C ALA A 44 12.76 -16.84 3.09
N GLU A 45 12.83 -16.15 4.22
CA GLU A 45 11.67 -15.59 4.89
C GLU A 45 11.54 -14.13 4.47
N ILE A 46 10.36 -13.76 3.96
CA ILE A 46 10.15 -12.48 3.30
C ILE A 46 9.20 -11.61 4.15
N VAL A 47 9.62 -10.38 4.38
CA VAL A 47 8.79 -9.29 4.89
C VAL A 47 8.52 -8.35 3.72
N VAL A 48 7.26 -8.02 3.47
CA VAL A 48 6.88 -7.03 2.45
C VAL A 48 6.51 -5.74 3.18
N HIS A 49 7.29 -4.69 2.94
CA HIS A 49 7.11 -3.40 3.59
C HIS A 49 6.99 -2.29 2.55
N GLY A 50 6.03 -1.40 2.72
CA GLY A 50 5.82 -0.27 1.83
C GLY A 50 5.35 0.98 2.54
N ILE A 51 5.65 2.14 1.95
CA ILE A 51 5.27 3.46 2.45
C ILE A 51 4.41 4.15 1.38
N SER A 52 3.31 4.79 1.76
CA SER A 52 2.43 5.55 0.87
C SER A 52 1.88 4.68 -0.28
N MET A 53 2.17 4.98 -1.54
CA MET A 53 1.82 4.12 -2.68
C MET A 53 2.44 2.73 -2.55
N GLY A 54 3.63 2.60 -1.95
CA GLY A 54 4.25 1.32 -1.61
C GLY A 54 3.45 0.55 -0.56
N ALA A 55 2.86 1.23 0.43
CA ALA A 55 1.96 0.62 1.41
C ALA A 55 0.68 0.09 0.76
N ALA A 56 0.07 0.87 -0.13
CA ALA A 56 -1.07 0.40 -0.91
C ALA A 56 -0.70 -0.81 -1.78
N THR A 57 0.50 -0.81 -2.39
CA THR A 57 1.02 -1.96 -3.14
C THR A 57 1.17 -3.19 -2.24
N THR A 58 1.73 -3.02 -1.05
CA THR A 58 1.89 -4.07 -0.02
C THR A 58 0.54 -4.68 0.36
N MET A 59 -0.44 -3.85 0.68
CA MET A 59 -1.79 -4.29 1.02
C MET A 59 -2.50 -4.98 -0.14
N MET A 60 -2.36 -4.44 -1.36
CA MET A 60 -2.95 -5.06 -2.54
C MET A 60 -2.28 -6.40 -2.88
N THR A 61 -0.99 -6.55 -2.61
CA THR A 61 -0.28 -7.83 -2.72
C THR A 61 -0.72 -8.83 -1.65
N ALA A 62 -1.01 -8.35 -0.44
CA ALA A 62 -1.39 -9.19 0.69
C ALA A 62 -2.72 -9.94 0.48
N GLY A 63 -3.60 -9.43 -0.38
CA GLY A 63 -4.84 -10.09 -0.75
C GLY A 63 -4.72 -11.14 -1.86
N GLU A 64 -3.53 -11.30 -2.45
CA GLU A 64 -3.22 -12.31 -3.46
C GLU A 64 -2.72 -13.61 -2.82
N ASP A 65 -2.67 -14.69 -3.60
CA ASP A 65 -2.10 -15.97 -3.17
C ASP A 65 -0.57 -15.85 -3.08
N THR A 66 -0.05 -15.64 -1.88
CA THR A 66 1.38 -15.47 -1.61
C THR A 66 1.97 -16.71 -0.92
N PRO A 67 3.20 -17.13 -1.28
CA PRO A 67 3.83 -18.32 -0.70
C PRO A 67 4.02 -18.19 0.82
N GLU A 68 4.12 -19.33 1.51
CA GLU A 68 4.35 -19.43 2.95
C GLU A 68 5.63 -18.73 3.43
N ASN A 69 6.54 -18.48 2.51
CA ASN A 69 7.77 -17.73 2.74
C ASN A 69 7.52 -16.26 3.11
N VAL A 70 6.43 -15.67 2.64
CA VAL A 70 5.99 -14.32 3.06
C VAL A 70 5.38 -14.43 4.45
N LYS A 71 6.05 -13.83 5.45
CA LYS A 71 5.69 -13.97 6.87
C LYS A 71 4.80 -12.84 7.38
N VAL A 72 5.02 -11.63 6.90
CA VAL A 72 4.30 -10.44 7.36
C VAL A 72 4.26 -9.37 6.28
N PHE A 73 3.18 -8.60 6.27
CA PHE A 73 3.04 -7.39 5.49
C PHE A 73 3.05 -6.18 6.43
N ILE A 74 3.77 -5.13 6.03
CA ILE A 74 3.88 -3.89 6.80
C ILE A 74 3.52 -2.74 5.87
N GLU A 75 2.46 -2.04 6.20
CA GLU A 75 2.03 -0.86 5.50
C GLU A 75 2.26 0.40 6.35
N ASP A 76 2.75 1.47 5.77
CA ASP A 76 2.97 2.76 6.41
C ASP A 76 2.31 3.86 5.57
N CYS A 77 1.30 4.50 6.12
CA CYS A 77 0.50 5.57 5.52
C CYS A 77 -0.10 5.23 4.14
N GLY A 78 -0.65 4.00 3.99
CA GLY A 78 -1.34 3.58 2.79
C GLY A 78 -2.80 4.07 2.73
N TYR A 79 -3.43 3.92 1.56
CA TYR A 79 -4.81 4.34 1.30
C TYR A 79 -5.76 3.17 1.05
N THR A 80 -7.04 3.37 1.31
CA THR A 80 -8.12 2.38 1.16
C THR A 80 -8.36 1.99 -0.30
N SER A 81 -8.34 2.98 -1.21
CA SER A 81 -8.40 2.76 -2.65
C SER A 81 -7.86 3.97 -3.42
N VAL A 82 -7.55 3.77 -4.70
CA VAL A 82 -7.17 4.88 -5.60
C VAL A 82 -8.32 5.87 -5.73
N TRP A 83 -9.56 5.40 -5.68
CA TRP A 83 -10.72 6.29 -5.68
C TRP A 83 -10.73 7.20 -4.46
N ASP A 84 -10.57 6.63 -3.27
CA ASP A 84 -10.70 7.37 -2.01
C ASP A 84 -9.58 8.39 -1.83
N VAL A 85 -8.33 8.04 -2.14
CA VAL A 85 -7.22 9.01 -2.05
C VAL A 85 -7.39 10.15 -3.04
N PHE A 86 -7.83 9.87 -4.27
CA PHE A 86 -8.08 10.95 -5.25
C PHE A 86 -9.31 11.78 -4.92
N SER A 87 -10.35 11.18 -4.32
CA SER A 87 -11.51 11.90 -3.83
C SER A 87 -11.13 12.86 -2.71
N SER A 88 -10.37 12.38 -1.72
CA SER A 88 -9.86 13.19 -0.62
C SER A 88 -9.01 14.36 -1.13
N GLU A 89 -8.04 14.09 -1.98
CA GLU A 89 -7.16 15.12 -2.56
C GLU A 89 -7.92 16.15 -3.42
N LEU A 90 -8.88 15.68 -4.21
CA LEU A 90 -9.70 16.56 -5.02
C LEU A 90 -10.52 17.53 -4.16
N GLN A 91 -11.09 17.03 -3.06
CA GLN A 91 -11.85 17.85 -2.13
C GLN A 91 -10.96 18.79 -1.32
N LEU A 92 -9.84 18.26 -0.75
CA LEU A 92 -8.98 19.03 0.14
C LEU A 92 -8.22 20.15 -0.59
N ARG A 93 -7.67 19.86 -1.78
CA ARG A 93 -6.84 20.83 -2.50
C ARG A 93 -7.62 21.77 -3.41
N PHE A 94 -8.73 21.30 -3.96
CA PHE A 94 -9.46 22.05 -5.00
C PHE A 94 -10.89 22.38 -4.61
N GLY A 95 -11.46 21.78 -3.55
CA GLY A 95 -12.85 21.95 -3.16
C GLY A 95 -13.83 21.47 -4.24
N LEU A 96 -13.43 20.52 -5.08
CA LEU A 96 -14.20 20.05 -6.22
C LEU A 96 -14.92 18.73 -5.92
N PRO A 97 -16.13 18.53 -6.48
CA PRO A 97 -16.85 17.27 -6.36
C PRO A 97 -16.24 16.19 -7.24
N GLU A 98 -16.43 14.93 -6.85
CA GLU A 98 -16.00 13.77 -7.62
C GLU A 98 -16.54 13.75 -9.05
N PHE A 99 -17.84 14.03 -9.21
CA PHE A 99 -18.46 14.07 -10.54
C PHE A 99 -18.32 15.45 -11.18
N PRO A 100 -17.91 15.53 -12.46
CA PRO A 100 -17.60 14.40 -13.37
C PRO A 100 -16.11 13.98 -13.39
N ILE A 101 -15.26 14.60 -12.57
CA ILE A 101 -13.79 14.57 -12.70
C ILE A 101 -13.25 13.16 -12.47
N LEU A 102 -13.51 12.57 -11.29
CA LEU A 102 -12.99 11.24 -10.97
C LEU A 102 -13.59 10.13 -11.85
N TYR A 103 -14.87 10.26 -12.19
CA TYR A 103 -15.53 9.31 -13.10
C TYR A 103 -14.87 9.31 -14.48
N THR A 104 -14.57 10.50 -15.01
CA THR A 104 -13.90 10.63 -16.30
C THR A 104 -12.46 10.12 -16.23
N ALA A 105 -11.71 10.52 -15.19
CA ALA A 105 -10.34 10.09 -14.97
C ALA A 105 -10.23 8.58 -14.81
N SER A 106 -11.12 7.97 -14.00
CA SER A 106 -11.20 6.53 -13.82
C SER A 106 -11.53 5.78 -15.11
N GLY A 107 -12.43 6.32 -15.94
CA GLY A 107 -12.73 5.79 -17.27
C GLY A 107 -11.53 5.85 -18.22
N VAL A 108 -10.76 6.93 -18.19
CA VAL A 108 -9.51 7.05 -18.96
C VAL A 108 -8.45 6.07 -18.45
N ALA A 109 -8.30 5.91 -17.14
CA ALA A 109 -7.41 4.92 -16.54
C ALA A 109 -7.76 3.50 -17.01
N LYS A 110 -9.06 3.15 -17.04
CA LYS A 110 -9.51 1.85 -17.58
C LYS A 110 -9.10 1.63 -19.03
N LEU A 111 -9.24 2.65 -19.86
CA LEU A 111 -8.90 2.56 -21.30
C LEU A 111 -7.39 2.50 -21.56
N ARG A 112 -6.59 3.15 -20.70
CA ARG A 112 -5.15 3.33 -20.92
C ARG A 112 -4.31 2.35 -20.11
N ALA A 113 -4.63 2.17 -18.84
CA ALA A 113 -3.87 1.36 -17.89
C ALA A 113 -4.57 0.03 -17.53
N GLY A 114 -5.81 -0.19 -17.99
CA GLY A 114 -6.52 -1.44 -17.83
C GLY A 114 -7.31 -1.61 -16.52
N TYR A 115 -7.29 -0.63 -15.61
CA TYR A 115 -8.02 -0.68 -14.34
C TYR A 115 -8.80 0.60 -14.06
N THR A 116 -9.85 0.52 -13.27
CA THR A 116 -10.56 1.68 -12.72
C THR A 116 -10.04 2.03 -11.33
N PHE A 117 -10.21 3.28 -10.90
CA PHE A 117 -9.81 3.70 -9.55
C PHE A 117 -10.52 2.90 -8.45
N GLY A 118 -11.78 2.49 -8.69
CA GLY A 118 -12.52 1.66 -7.74
C GLY A 118 -12.11 0.19 -7.75
N GLU A 119 -11.50 -0.35 -8.83
CA GLU A 119 -10.93 -1.69 -8.84
C GLU A 119 -9.66 -1.74 -8.00
N ALA A 120 -8.86 -0.69 -8.00
CA ALA A 120 -7.62 -0.55 -7.25
C ALA A 120 -7.92 -0.23 -5.78
N SER A 121 -8.32 -1.24 -5.02
CA SER A 121 -8.74 -1.14 -3.62
C SER A 121 -7.89 -2.00 -2.71
N ALA A 122 -7.08 -1.36 -1.87
CA ALA A 122 -6.34 -2.02 -0.80
C ALA A 122 -7.31 -2.59 0.26
N LEU A 123 -8.40 -1.87 0.55
CA LEU A 123 -9.42 -2.31 1.51
C LEU A 123 -9.95 -3.70 1.17
N ARG A 124 -10.37 -3.91 -0.10
CA ARG A 124 -10.86 -5.23 -0.55
C ARG A 124 -9.80 -6.32 -0.54
N GLN A 125 -8.56 -5.96 -0.78
CA GLN A 125 -7.46 -6.93 -0.75
C GLN A 125 -7.09 -7.31 0.68
N VAL A 126 -7.08 -6.37 1.59
CA VAL A 126 -6.83 -6.63 3.02
C VAL A 126 -7.87 -7.58 3.62
N GLU A 127 -9.14 -7.51 3.20
CA GLU A 127 -10.20 -8.45 3.59
C GLU A 127 -9.86 -9.92 3.27
N ASN A 128 -9.02 -10.16 2.27
CA ASN A 128 -8.58 -11.51 1.87
C ASN A 128 -7.24 -11.92 2.50
N CYS A 129 -6.57 -11.02 3.21
CA CYS A 129 -5.26 -11.31 3.79
C CYS A 129 -5.37 -12.16 5.06
N GLU A 130 -4.84 -13.38 5.03
CA GLU A 130 -4.78 -14.27 6.20
C GLU A 130 -3.47 -14.14 6.99
N LYS A 131 -2.42 -13.55 6.38
CA LYS A 131 -1.10 -13.41 7.00
C LYS A 131 -1.04 -12.25 7.99
N PRO A 132 -0.06 -12.24 8.91
CA PRO A 132 0.16 -11.12 9.82
C PRO A 132 0.34 -9.80 9.07
N MET A 133 -0.24 -8.72 9.61
CA MET A 133 -0.12 -7.38 9.05
C MET A 133 0.06 -6.32 10.14
N LEU A 134 1.02 -5.42 9.91
CA LEU A 134 1.24 -4.23 10.72
C LEU A 134 0.78 -3.00 9.92
N PHE A 135 -0.02 -2.17 10.57
CA PHE A 135 -0.53 -0.91 10.05
C PHE A 135 0.14 0.25 10.77
N ILE A 136 0.73 1.18 10.04
CA ILE A 136 1.44 2.34 10.59
C ILE A 136 0.88 3.60 9.95
N HIS A 137 0.61 4.65 10.75
CA HIS A 137 0.17 5.94 10.19
C HIS A 137 0.48 7.10 11.13
N GLY A 138 0.75 8.26 10.55
CA GLY A 138 0.91 9.51 11.26
C GLY A 138 -0.44 10.21 11.48
N THR A 139 -0.71 10.68 12.71
CA THR A 139 -2.00 11.33 13.02
C THR A 139 -2.17 12.73 12.42
N ALA A 140 -1.09 13.32 11.92
CA ALA A 140 -1.12 14.62 11.24
C ALA A 140 -0.85 14.52 9.73
N ASP A 141 -1.11 13.32 9.14
CA ASP A 141 -1.02 13.12 7.70
C ASP A 141 -2.06 13.98 6.97
N ASP A 142 -1.60 14.96 6.20
CA ASP A 142 -2.43 15.89 5.45
C ASP A 142 -2.63 15.49 3.97
N PHE A 143 -2.09 14.32 3.58
CA PHE A 143 -2.21 13.77 2.24
C PHE A 143 -3.12 12.53 2.22
N ILE A 144 -2.86 11.55 3.08
CA ILE A 144 -3.71 10.37 3.26
C ILE A 144 -4.33 10.44 4.66
N PRO A 145 -5.66 10.67 4.77
CA PRO A 145 -6.33 10.78 6.06
C PRO A 145 -6.07 9.57 6.97
N TYR A 146 -5.74 9.84 8.23
CA TYR A 146 -5.47 8.81 9.25
C TYR A 146 -6.62 7.80 9.39
N GLU A 147 -7.85 8.25 9.19
CA GLU A 147 -9.06 7.42 9.26
C GLU A 147 -9.03 6.25 8.26
N MET A 148 -8.26 6.36 7.17
CA MET A 148 -8.09 5.25 6.22
C MET A 148 -7.36 4.06 6.86
N MET A 149 -6.42 4.30 7.78
CA MET A 149 -5.79 3.22 8.53
C MET A 149 -6.81 2.49 9.44
N ASP A 150 -7.69 3.22 10.12
CA ASP A 150 -8.72 2.62 10.96
C ASP A 150 -9.66 1.69 10.15
N GLU A 151 -10.03 2.11 8.94
CA GLU A 151 -10.84 1.30 8.03
C GLU A 151 -10.09 0.04 7.58
N LEU A 152 -8.83 0.18 7.16
CA LEU A 152 -7.97 -0.93 6.73
C LEU A 152 -7.72 -1.93 7.86
N TYR A 153 -7.39 -1.44 9.05
CA TYR A 153 -7.20 -2.27 10.24
C TYR A 153 -8.48 -3.03 10.60
N SER A 154 -9.62 -2.35 10.54
CA SER A 154 -10.92 -2.98 10.84
C SER A 154 -11.29 -4.05 9.82
N ALA A 155 -10.97 -3.85 8.55
CA ALA A 155 -11.27 -4.78 7.46
C ALA A 155 -10.39 -6.05 7.49
N LYS A 156 -9.17 -5.98 8.03
CA LYS A 156 -8.27 -7.13 8.15
C LYS A 156 -8.89 -8.21 9.05
N PRO A 157 -9.15 -9.43 8.54
CA PRO A 157 -9.69 -10.51 9.34
C PRO A 157 -8.68 -11.07 10.34
N GLY A 158 -9.21 -11.70 11.40
CA GLY A 158 -8.40 -12.37 12.44
C GLY A 158 -7.71 -11.40 13.39
N ASP A 159 -6.94 -12.00 14.33
CA ASP A 159 -6.27 -11.27 15.41
C ASP A 159 -4.76 -11.07 15.14
N ASN A 160 -4.25 -11.58 14.01
CA ASN A 160 -2.86 -11.45 13.60
C ASN A 160 -2.58 -10.11 12.91
N LYS A 161 -2.96 -9.04 13.57
CA LYS A 161 -2.77 -7.66 13.13
C LYS A 161 -2.36 -6.77 14.29
N ALA A 162 -1.58 -5.74 13.98
CA ALA A 162 -1.16 -4.73 14.94
C ALA A 162 -1.23 -3.36 14.28
N GLU A 163 -1.33 -2.32 15.10
CA GLU A 163 -1.25 -0.92 14.67
C GLU A 163 -0.14 -0.19 15.41
N LEU A 164 0.47 0.77 14.74
CA LEU A 164 1.48 1.65 15.29
C LEU A 164 1.17 3.09 14.87
N THR A 165 0.61 3.85 15.79
CA THR A 165 0.28 5.25 15.56
C THR A 165 1.48 6.15 15.82
N ALA A 166 1.84 6.99 14.86
CA ALA A 166 2.85 8.03 15.00
C ALA A 166 2.18 9.37 15.29
N ASP A 167 2.04 9.71 16.57
CA ASP A 167 1.31 10.91 16.99
C ASP A 167 2.02 12.19 16.53
N GLY A 168 1.27 13.05 15.83
CA GLY A 168 1.75 14.31 15.25
C GLY A 168 2.64 14.17 14.01
N ALA A 169 2.90 12.96 13.51
CA ALA A 169 3.65 12.75 12.29
C ALA A 169 2.80 13.01 11.05
N GLY A 170 3.41 13.66 10.05
CA GLY A 170 2.84 13.88 8.73
C GLY A 170 3.01 12.65 7.81
N HIS A 171 2.70 12.84 6.52
CA HIS A 171 2.76 11.78 5.51
C HIS A 171 4.17 11.20 5.35
N GLY A 172 4.32 9.88 5.57
CA GLY A 172 5.60 9.18 5.46
C GLY A 172 6.63 9.53 6.54
N GLU A 173 6.22 10.18 7.62
CA GLU A 173 7.12 10.66 8.68
C GLU A 173 7.15 9.75 9.91
N ALA A 174 6.37 8.66 9.94
CA ALA A 174 6.27 7.78 11.10
C ALA A 174 7.63 7.25 11.57
N MET A 175 8.49 6.82 10.65
CA MET A 175 9.83 6.32 10.99
C MET A 175 10.73 7.37 11.65
N TYR A 176 10.58 8.64 11.31
CA TYR A 176 11.35 9.73 11.91
C TYR A 176 10.77 10.15 13.27
N ALA A 177 9.44 10.19 13.36
CA ALA A 177 8.75 10.57 14.58
C ALA A 177 8.92 9.55 15.71
N LEU A 178 8.87 8.26 15.38
CA LEU A 178 8.98 7.16 16.33
C LEU A 178 10.41 6.67 16.57
N GLY A 179 11.33 6.93 15.63
CA GLY A 179 12.74 6.54 15.78
C GLY A 179 12.92 5.05 16.04
N ASP A 180 13.62 4.70 17.13
CA ASP A 180 13.91 3.29 17.48
C ASP A 180 12.63 2.47 17.68
N THR A 181 11.55 3.06 18.18
CA THR A 181 10.26 2.37 18.35
C THR A 181 9.71 1.84 17.02
N TYR A 182 9.88 2.60 15.94
CA TYR A 182 9.49 2.15 14.60
C TYR A 182 10.27 0.90 14.21
N TRP A 183 11.61 0.96 14.29
CA TRP A 183 12.51 -0.11 13.85
C TRP A 183 12.48 -1.36 14.75
N ASP A 184 12.14 -1.20 16.02
CA ASP A 184 11.94 -2.32 16.95
C ASP A 184 10.60 -3.04 16.72
N THR A 185 9.63 -2.37 16.05
CA THR A 185 8.30 -2.93 15.74
C THR A 185 8.25 -3.56 14.35
N VAL A 186 8.95 -2.95 13.37
CA VAL A 186 9.11 -3.42 12.00
C VAL A 186 10.17 -4.51 11.92
#